data_dee976ac3b2d9c5d283074e90e297239
#
_entry.id   dee976ac3b2d9c5d283074e90e297239
#
_cell.length_a   1.000
_cell.length_b   1.000
_cell.length_c   1.000
_cell.angle_alpha   90.00
_cell.angle_beta   90.00
_cell.angle_gamma   90.00
#
_symmetry.space_group_name_H-M   'P 1'
#
loop_
_entity.id
_entity.type
_entity.pdbx_description
1 polymer ?
#
loop_
_entity_poly.entity_id
_entity_poly.type
_entity_poly.pdbx_seq_one_letter_code
_entity_poly.pdbx_strand_id
1 'polypeptide(L)'
;MRLVAVLCLAASAAVCARAQVDAELTAKRRLFPEIGPGLKTVKRGVDGKIYVLASPTPGLVVFSSEGKRLLAIREMGGLTAEARKEAADSGEVLVGFGEDFDVDSEGNLYVADRAGNAVQIFSGTGKHLRTIPVNAPLSVATLPEGEVAVTTLGGPELVSVYDKNGREVREFGDPDTLSDRQDLNRFLNIGELASDALGHLYYAFEYFPEPTVRQYDRFGYAGQDIVYRELDALGEAQAVRREIAKQESRKDAPRFKRVLTALGVERGTGEVWMAMGDTLLHFDKEGNRRATYLLYTPEGARVMADTLVVEKDKLIVGGDPIGIYEFERPSDK
;
A
#
# COMPACT_ATOMS: atom_id res chain seq x y z
N MET A 1 -60.01 26.14 35.33
CA MET A 1 -58.62 26.37 34.92
C MET A 1 -58.00 25.04 34.54
N ARG A 2 -57.85 24.77 33.25
CA ARG A 2 -57.19 23.55 32.72
C ARG A 2 -55.85 23.99 32.17
N LEU A 3 -54.78 23.49 32.79
CA LEU A 3 -53.40 23.64 32.32
C LEU A 3 -53.17 22.68 31.17
N VAL A 4 -52.86 23.20 29.99
CA VAL A 4 -52.40 22.41 28.84
C VAL A 4 -50.86 22.42 28.87
N ALA A 5 -50.28 21.26 29.17
CA ALA A 5 -48.82 21.07 29.07
C ALA A 5 -48.47 20.77 27.62
N VAL A 6 -47.72 21.70 26.99
CA VAL A 6 -47.15 21.49 25.66
C VAL A 6 -45.82 20.76 25.83
N LEU A 7 -45.78 19.47 25.42
CA LEU A 7 -44.57 18.68 25.34
C LEU A 7 -43.86 19.04 24.01
N CYS A 8 -42.78 19.82 24.09
CA CYS A 8 -41.88 19.96 22.96
C CYS A 8 -41.00 18.72 22.83
N LEU A 9 -41.32 17.84 21.87
CA LEU A 9 -40.39 16.81 21.41
C LEU A 9 -39.27 17.49 20.61
N ALA A 10 -38.09 17.64 21.22
CA ALA A 10 -36.88 17.93 20.50
C ALA A 10 -36.40 16.65 19.79
N ALA A 11 -36.71 16.53 18.52
CA ALA A 11 -36.10 15.50 17.65
C ALA A 11 -34.64 15.88 17.44
N SER A 12 -33.74 15.29 18.20
CA SER A 12 -32.30 15.34 17.95
C SER A 12 -32.03 14.55 16.66
N ALA A 13 -31.99 15.23 15.53
CA ALA A 13 -31.43 14.67 14.32
C ALA A 13 -29.92 14.46 14.57
N ALA A 14 -29.54 13.22 14.85
CA ALA A 14 -28.14 12.84 14.79
C ALA A 14 -27.71 12.97 13.32
N VAL A 15 -27.13 14.11 12.98
CA VAL A 15 -26.42 14.29 11.73
C VAL A 15 -25.21 13.37 11.83
N CYS A 16 -25.27 12.19 11.19
CA CYS A 16 -24.07 11.42 10.91
C CYS A 16 -23.16 12.34 10.09
N ALA A 17 -22.15 12.91 10.71
CA ALA A 17 -21.08 13.62 10.03
C ALA A 17 -20.36 12.58 9.15
N ARG A 18 -20.75 12.48 7.88
CA ARG A 18 -19.92 11.83 6.87
C ARG A 18 -18.73 12.75 6.63
N ALA A 19 -17.52 12.17 6.46
CA ALA A 19 -16.40 12.94 5.97
C ALA A 19 -16.88 13.72 4.74
N GLN A 20 -16.60 15.01 4.68
CA GLN A 20 -17.02 15.83 3.56
C GLN A 20 -16.28 15.31 2.32
N VAL A 21 -17.02 14.71 1.40
CA VAL A 21 -16.51 14.27 0.11
C VAL A 21 -16.52 15.48 -0.81
N ASP A 22 -15.36 15.83 -1.35
CA ASP A 22 -15.21 17.00 -2.19
C ASP A 22 -15.62 16.70 -3.65
N ALA A 23 -15.37 15.48 -4.14
CA ALA A 23 -15.77 15.04 -5.47
C ALA A 23 -15.87 13.52 -5.61
N GLU A 24 -16.53 13.09 -6.68
CA GLU A 24 -16.60 11.71 -7.15
C GLU A 24 -15.75 11.56 -8.41
N LEU A 25 -14.91 10.54 -8.45
CA LEU A 25 -14.08 10.21 -9.60
C LEU A 25 -14.58 8.92 -10.23
N THR A 26 -14.88 8.98 -11.53
CA THR A 26 -15.25 7.80 -12.32
C THR A 26 -14.06 7.38 -13.18
N ALA A 27 -13.70 6.11 -13.13
CA ALA A 27 -12.61 5.58 -13.94
C ALA A 27 -12.90 5.74 -15.43
N LYS A 28 -11.88 6.13 -16.20
CA LYS A 28 -11.98 6.22 -17.66
C LYS A 28 -12.11 4.85 -18.32
N ARG A 29 -11.40 3.86 -17.75
CA ARG A 29 -11.37 2.49 -18.27
C ARG A 29 -10.79 1.53 -17.24
N ARG A 30 -11.07 0.25 -17.44
CA ARG A 30 -10.37 -0.86 -16.78
C ARG A 30 -9.15 -1.25 -17.61
N LEU A 31 -8.00 -1.43 -16.93
CA LEU A 31 -6.75 -1.90 -17.51
C LEU A 31 -6.57 -3.40 -17.25
N PHE A 32 -5.83 -4.09 -18.12
CA PHE A 32 -5.37 -5.49 -17.92
C PHE A 32 -6.47 -6.43 -17.42
N PRO A 33 -7.54 -6.65 -18.22
CA PRO A 33 -8.67 -7.48 -17.80
C PRO A 33 -8.30 -8.94 -17.49
N GLU A 34 -7.12 -9.40 -17.94
CA GLU A 34 -6.55 -10.70 -17.63
C GLU A 34 -6.01 -10.80 -16.19
N ILE A 35 -5.78 -9.68 -15.51
CA ILE A 35 -5.42 -9.68 -14.10
C ILE A 35 -6.68 -9.94 -13.27
N GLY A 36 -6.68 -11.07 -12.59
CA GLY A 36 -7.80 -11.57 -11.79
C GLY A 36 -7.56 -11.46 -10.28
N PRO A 37 -8.16 -12.39 -9.52
CA PRO A 37 -7.98 -12.49 -8.08
C PRO A 37 -6.50 -12.63 -7.71
N GLY A 38 -6.12 -12.03 -6.57
CA GLY A 38 -4.74 -12.04 -6.09
C GLY A 38 -3.95 -10.77 -6.46
N LEU A 39 -4.59 -9.78 -7.11
CA LEU A 39 -3.97 -8.46 -7.29
C LEU A 39 -3.52 -7.92 -5.92
N LYS A 40 -2.23 -7.58 -5.83
CA LYS A 40 -1.61 -7.00 -4.63
C LYS A 40 -1.13 -5.58 -4.88
N THR A 41 -0.23 -5.42 -5.84
CA THR A 41 0.47 -4.15 -6.04
C THR A 41 0.55 -3.81 -7.53
N VAL A 42 0.35 -2.54 -7.84
CA VAL A 42 0.61 -1.96 -9.16
C VAL A 42 1.67 -0.88 -8.99
N LYS A 43 2.69 -0.89 -9.83
CA LYS A 43 3.71 0.19 -9.88
C LYS A 43 3.91 0.64 -11.33
N ARG A 44 4.46 1.83 -11.48
CA ARG A 44 4.88 2.34 -12.78
C ARG A 44 6.36 2.69 -12.78
N GLY A 45 7.08 2.16 -13.74
CA GLY A 45 8.48 2.48 -13.95
C GLY A 45 8.68 3.82 -14.66
N VAL A 46 9.88 4.38 -14.54
CA VAL A 46 10.26 5.62 -15.23
C VAL A 46 10.24 5.49 -16.76
N ASP A 47 10.33 4.26 -17.27
CA ASP A 47 10.20 3.92 -18.70
C ASP A 47 8.75 3.84 -19.19
N GLY A 48 7.79 4.15 -18.31
CA GLY A 48 6.36 4.15 -18.63
C GLY A 48 5.71 2.77 -18.64
N LYS A 49 6.44 1.69 -18.38
CA LYS A 49 5.87 0.35 -18.20
C LYS A 49 5.05 0.27 -16.94
N ILE A 50 4.05 -0.60 -16.94
CA ILE A 50 3.21 -0.90 -15.79
C ILE A 50 3.54 -2.32 -15.31
N TYR A 51 3.75 -2.42 -14.02
CA TYR A 51 4.13 -3.64 -13.33
C TYR A 51 3.01 -4.02 -12.37
N VAL A 52 2.62 -5.29 -12.38
CA VAL A 52 1.49 -5.78 -11.59
C VAL A 52 1.89 -7.06 -10.87
N LEU A 53 1.83 -7.06 -9.56
CA LEU A 53 1.93 -8.27 -8.74
C LEU A 53 0.54 -8.82 -8.47
N ALA A 54 0.30 -10.04 -8.91
CA ALA A 54 -0.93 -10.78 -8.61
C ALA A 54 -0.53 -12.19 -8.13
N SER A 55 -0.56 -12.38 -6.82
CA SER A 55 -0.04 -13.56 -6.14
C SER A 55 -1.16 -14.57 -5.86
N PRO A 56 -0.96 -15.87 -6.05
CA PRO A 56 0.24 -16.48 -6.60
C PRO A 56 0.24 -16.56 -8.13
N THR A 57 -0.79 -16.11 -8.80
CA THR A 57 -0.95 -16.21 -10.25
C THR A 57 -1.54 -14.92 -10.83
N PRO A 58 -0.95 -14.35 -11.88
CA PRO A 58 0.16 -14.86 -12.70
C PRO A 58 1.56 -14.57 -12.14
N GLY A 59 1.71 -14.06 -10.92
CA GLY A 59 2.95 -13.56 -10.34
C GLY A 59 3.19 -12.09 -10.67
N LEU A 60 4.44 -11.67 -10.82
CA LEU A 60 4.78 -10.31 -11.22
C LEU A 60 4.82 -10.20 -12.75
N VAL A 61 3.88 -9.44 -13.32
CA VAL A 61 3.72 -9.23 -14.77
C VAL A 61 4.12 -7.81 -15.14
N VAL A 62 4.81 -7.69 -16.27
CA VAL A 62 5.21 -6.39 -16.85
C VAL A 62 4.46 -6.15 -18.14
N PHE A 63 3.84 -4.98 -18.23
CA PHE A 63 3.14 -4.49 -19.43
C PHE A 63 3.85 -3.26 -20.01
N SER A 64 3.79 -3.12 -21.34
CA SER A 64 4.19 -1.87 -21.99
C SER A 64 3.23 -0.74 -21.66
N SER A 65 3.59 0.49 -21.99
CA SER A 65 2.72 1.67 -21.88
C SER A 65 1.40 1.53 -22.65
N GLU A 66 1.40 0.73 -23.73
CA GLU A 66 0.24 0.41 -24.57
C GLU A 66 -0.58 -0.79 -24.04
N GLY A 67 -0.15 -1.39 -22.91
CA GLY A 67 -0.86 -2.52 -22.29
C GLY A 67 -0.50 -3.91 -22.84
N LYS A 68 0.56 -4.05 -23.63
CA LYS A 68 1.02 -5.35 -24.11
C LYS A 68 1.85 -6.04 -23.01
N ARG A 69 1.50 -7.28 -22.67
CA ARG A 69 2.32 -8.11 -21.76
C ARG A 69 3.70 -8.38 -22.36
N LEU A 70 4.75 -8.06 -21.60
CA LEU A 70 6.14 -8.19 -22.01
C LEU A 70 6.81 -9.40 -21.37
N LEU A 71 6.64 -9.60 -20.05
CA LEU A 71 7.21 -10.71 -19.31
C LEU A 71 6.36 -11.03 -18.06
N ALA A 72 6.65 -12.18 -17.44
CA ALA A 72 6.18 -12.49 -16.09
C ALA A 72 7.28 -13.21 -15.30
N ILE A 73 7.41 -12.85 -14.03
CA ILE A 73 8.19 -13.57 -13.02
C ILE A 73 7.22 -14.44 -12.24
N ARG A 74 7.44 -15.75 -12.28
CA ARG A 74 6.49 -16.73 -11.73
C ARG A 74 6.69 -16.93 -10.24
N GLU A 75 5.60 -17.24 -9.53
CA GLU A 75 5.63 -17.65 -8.13
C GLU A 75 5.42 -19.15 -7.98
N MET A 76 6.08 -19.74 -6.97
CA MET A 76 5.98 -21.17 -6.67
C MET A 76 4.53 -21.62 -6.43
N GLY A 77 3.73 -20.79 -5.71
CA GLY A 77 2.35 -21.10 -5.35
C GLY A 77 1.42 -21.23 -6.56
N GLY A 78 1.74 -20.60 -7.69
CA GLY A 78 0.97 -20.63 -8.92
C GLY A 78 1.30 -21.78 -9.88
N LEU A 79 2.29 -22.61 -9.55
CA LEU A 79 2.81 -23.63 -10.46
C LEU A 79 2.42 -25.05 -10.04
N THR A 80 2.22 -25.94 -11.06
CA THR A 80 2.12 -27.38 -10.83
C THR A 80 3.47 -27.97 -10.40
N ALA A 81 3.48 -29.18 -9.90
CA ALA A 81 4.72 -29.88 -9.50
C ALA A 81 5.69 -30.05 -10.69
N GLU A 82 5.17 -30.36 -11.87
CA GLU A 82 5.92 -30.50 -13.11
C GLU A 82 6.57 -29.19 -13.52
N ALA A 83 5.81 -28.07 -13.48
CA ALA A 83 6.32 -26.74 -13.82
C ALA A 83 7.39 -26.24 -12.84
N ARG A 84 7.27 -26.56 -11.54
CA ARG A 84 8.34 -26.26 -10.55
C ARG A 84 9.61 -27.05 -10.83
N LYS A 85 9.46 -28.32 -11.21
CA LYS A 85 10.62 -29.16 -11.59
C LYS A 85 11.29 -28.61 -12.83
N GLU A 86 10.53 -28.25 -13.86
CA GLU A 86 11.07 -27.65 -15.10
C GLU A 86 11.84 -26.36 -14.81
N ALA A 87 11.29 -25.48 -13.95
CA ALA A 87 11.96 -24.26 -13.51
C ALA A 87 13.29 -24.58 -12.80
N ALA A 88 13.28 -25.55 -11.88
CA ALA A 88 14.49 -25.98 -11.19
C ALA A 88 15.54 -26.56 -12.13
N ASP A 89 15.12 -27.41 -13.09
CA ASP A 89 16.00 -28.03 -14.08
C ASP A 89 16.62 -27.00 -15.05
N SER A 90 15.87 -25.90 -15.34
CA SER A 90 16.36 -24.81 -16.20
C SER A 90 17.17 -23.73 -15.42
N GLY A 91 17.23 -23.83 -14.09
CA GLY A 91 17.87 -22.83 -13.23
C GLY A 91 17.09 -21.52 -13.13
N GLU A 92 15.79 -21.52 -13.43
CA GLU A 92 14.91 -20.36 -13.22
C GLU A 92 14.71 -20.11 -11.71
N VAL A 93 14.90 -18.87 -11.28
CA VAL A 93 14.60 -18.45 -9.92
C VAL A 93 13.13 -18.05 -9.84
N LEU A 94 12.37 -18.76 -9.01
CA LEU A 94 10.98 -18.49 -8.72
C LEU A 94 10.85 -17.65 -7.44
N VAL A 95 9.86 -16.76 -7.39
CA VAL A 95 9.44 -16.12 -6.16
C VAL A 95 8.64 -17.12 -5.33
N GLY A 96 8.91 -17.22 -4.03
CA GLY A 96 8.17 -18.11 -3.14
C GLY A 96 6.74 -17.60 -2.90
N PHE A 97 6.61 -16.39 -2.42
CA PHE A 97 5.36 -15.64 -2.24
C PHE A 97 5.66 -14.13 -2.18
N GLY A 98 5.34 -13.41 -3.24
CA GLY A 98 5.51 -11.96 -3.33
C GLY A 98 4.47 -11.22 -2.48
N GLU A 99 4.94 -10.41 -1.54
CA GLU A 99 4.06 -9.51 -0.77
C GLU A 99 3.92 -8.16 -1.45
N ASP A 100 5.04 -7.59 -1.88
CA ASP A 100 5.16 -6.30 -2.52
C ASP A 100 6.35 -6.29 -3.47
N PHE A 101 6.47 -5.26 -4.29
CA PHE A 101 7.64 -5.03 -5.14
C PHE A 101 7.81 -3.54 -5.44
N ASP A 102 9.02 -3.15 -5.85
CA ASP A 102 9.27 -1.84 -6.43
C ASP A 102 10.21 -1.93 -7.62
N VAL A 103 10.33 -0.82 -8.37
CA VAL A 103 11.09 -0.72 -9.61
C VAL A 103 12.05 0.44 -9.54
N ASP A 104 13.35 0.19 -9.70
CA ASP A 104 14.35 1.25 -9.74
C ASP A 104 14.37 2.03 -11.06
N SER A 105 15.21 3.06 -11.13
CA SER A 105 15.37 3.88 -12.33
C SER A 105 15.98 3.16 -13.53
N GLU A 106 16.63 2.01 -13.32
CA GLU A 106 17.17 1.15 -14.37
C GLU A 106 16.18 0.10 -14.86
N GLY A 107 15.02 0.02 -14.20
CA GLY A 107 13.96 -0.96 -14.48
C GLY A 107 14.20 -2.31 -13.82
N ASN A 108 15.11 -2.42 -12.83
CA ASN A 108 15.26 -3.62 -12.04
C ASN A 108 14.10 -3.74 -11.04
N LEU A 109 13.68 -4.97 -10.79
CA LEU A 109 12.54 -5.33 -9.96
C LEU A 109 13.02 -5.87 -8.62
N TYR A 110 12.59 -5.27 -7.54
CA TYR A 110 12.87 -5.68 -6.16
C TYR A 110 11.61 -6.26 -5.57
N VAL A 111 11.58 -7.57 -5.31
CA VAL A 111 10.38 -8.29 -4.86
C VAL A 111 10.55 -8.73 -3.41
N ALA A 112 9.65 -8.30 -2.52
CA ALA A 112 9.56 -8.81 -1.16
C ALA A 112 9.03 -10.25 -1.18
N ASP A 113 9.92 -11.22 -1.22
CA ASP A 113 9.59 -12.64 -1.21
C ASP A 113 9.50 -13.16 0.23
N ARG A 114 8.30 -13.09 0.78
CA ARG A 114 8.05 -13.46 2.18
C ARG A 114 8.32 -14.95 2.45
N ALA A 115 7.92 -15.84 1.56
CA ALA A 115 8.15 -17.28 1.74
C ALA A 115 9.61 -17.66 1.53
N GLY A 116 10.33 -16.90 0.67
CA GLY A 116 11.76 -17.06 0.45
C GLY A 116 12.62 -16.40 1.54
N ASN A 117 12.04 -15.63 2.48
CA ASN A 117 12.76 -14.79 3.44
C ASN A 117 13.84 -13.96 2.76
N ALA A 118 13.47 -13.24 1.70
CA ALA A 118 14.42 -12.50 0.89
C ALA A 118 13.76 -11.34 0.14
N VAL A 119 14.58 -10.37 -0.27
CA VAL A 119 14.27 -9.51 -1.41
C VAL A 119 14.96 -10.11 -2.64
N GLN A 120 14.15 -10.52 -3.63
CA GLN A 120 14.64 -11.03 -4.90
C GLN A 120 14.79 -9.88 -5.89
N ILE A 121 15.94 -9.79 -6.56
CA ILE A 121 16.20 -8.72 -7.53
C ILE A 121 16.29 -9.33 -8.92
N PHE A 122 15.47 -8.81 -9.85
CA PHE A 122 15.45 -9.21 -11.25
C PHE A 122 15.74 -7.99 -12.14
N SER A 123 16.36 -8.23 -13.29
CA SER A 123 16.48 -7.20 -14.32
C SER A 123 15.13 -6.90 -14.97
N GLY A 124 15.02 -5.79 -15.69
CA GLY A 124 13.86 -5.44 -16.50
C GLY A 124 13.53 -6.45 -17.62
N THR A 125 14.39 -7.45 -17.85
CA THR A 125 14.16 -8.58 -18.77
C THR A 125 13.77 -9.87 -18.04
N GLY A 126 13.59 -9.81 -16.70
CA GLY A 126 13.21 -10.96 -15.88
C GLY A 126 14.37 -11.89 -15.47
N LYS A 127 15.62 -11.55 -15.80
CA LYS A 127 16.78 -12.30 -15.34
C LYS A 127 17.01 -12.05 -13.86
N HIS A 128 17.10 -13.10 -13.04
CA HIS A 128 17.49 -12.98 -11.65
C HIS A 128 18.93 -12.44 -11.54
N LEU A 129 19.09 -11.38 -10.73
CA LEU A 129 20.36 -10.70 -10.52
C LEU A 129 20.95 -11.02 -9.16
N ARG A 130 20.11 -11.01 -8.11
CA ARG A 130 20.56 -11.16 -6.72
C ARG A 130 19.41 -11.52 -5.77
N THR A 131 19.78 -12.12 -4.65
CA THR A 131 18.94 -12.34 -3.48
C THR A 131 19.56 -11.62 -2.29
N ILE A 132 18.78 -10.80 -1.58
CA ILE A 132 19.14 -10.18 -0.29
C ILE A 132 18.38 -10.96 0.78
N PRO A 133 19.05 -11.66 1.71
CA PRO A 133 18.38 -12.34 2.82
C PRO A 133 17.72 -11.32 3.75
N VAL A 134 16.40 -11.39 3.91
CA VAL A 134 15.60 -10.54 4.80
C VAL A 134 14.49 -11.39 5.39
N ASN A 135 14.39 -11.43 6.71
CA ASN A 135 13.38 -12.25 7.37
C ASN A 135 11.97 -11.64 7.20
N ALA A 136 11.06 -12.43 6.60
CA ALA A 136 9.65 -12.09 6.40
C ALA A 136 9.44 -10.66 5.87
N PRO A 137 10.02 -10.27 4.70
CA PRO A 137 9.82 -8.94 4.14
C PRO A 137 8.36 -8.73 3.75
N LEU A 138 7.84 -7.52 3.98
CA LEU A 138 6.45 -7.16 3.71
C LEU A 138 6.32 -6.12 2.60
N SER A 139 7.08 -5.04 2.67
CA SER A 139 7.08 -4.00 1.65
C SER A 139 8.49 -3.55 1.30
N VAL A 140 8.68 -3.04 0.09
CA VAL A 140 9.96 -2.55 -0.42
C VAL A 140 9.79 -1.24 -1.16
N ALA A 141 10.79 -0.36 -1.02
CA ALA A 141 10.89 0.86 -1.83
C ALA A 141 12.32 1.05 -2.30
N THR A 142 12.50 1.29 -3.59
CA THR A 142 13.81 1.58 -4.18
C THR A 142 14.22 3.02 -3.88
N LEU A 143 15.49 3.21 -3.58
CA LEU A 143 16.09 4.49 -3.24
C LEU A 143 17.17 4.86 -4.25
N PRO A 144 17.60 6.13 -4.29
CA PRO A 144 18.75 6.53 -5.08
C PRO A 144 20.00 5.69 -4.78
N GLU A 145 20.95 5.66 -5.71
CA GLU A 145 22.23 4.96 -5.58
C GLU A 145 22.13 3.42 -5.49
N GLY A 146 20.95 2.86 -5.81
CA GLY A 146 20.70 1.41 -5.83
C GLY A 146 20.49 0.83 -4.43
N GLU A 147 20.11 1.64 -3.46
CA GLU A 147 19.65 1.17 -2.15
C GLU A 147 18.20 0.71 -2.22
N VAL A 148 17.80 -0.13 -1.28
CA VAL A 148 16.42 -0.58 -1.09
C VAL A 148 16.04 -0.53 0.38
N ALA A 149 14.93 0.15 0.67
CA ALA A 149 14.27 0.12 1.97
C ALA A 149 13.29 -1.06 2.04
N VAL A 150 13.26 -1.73 3.19
CA VAL A 150 12.45 -2.93 3.41
C VAL A 150 11.76 -2.85 4.76
N THR A 151 10.48 -3.22 4.80
CA THR A 151 9.76 -3.45 6.05
C THR A 151 9.66 -4.94 6.33
N THR A 152 9.65 -5.32 7.60
CA THR A 152 9.57 -6.72 8.02
C THR A 152 8.53 -6.90 9.11
N LEU A 153 8.05 -8.14 9.29
CA LEU A 153 7.14 -8.43 10.39
C LEU A 153 7.89 -8.52 11.72
N GLY A 154 7.90 -7.44 12.48
CA GLY A 154 8.41 -7.40 13.84
C GLY A 154 9.93 -7.24 13.93
N GLY A 155 10.52 -6.48 13.02
CA GLY A 155 11.87 -5.94 13.17
C GLY A 155 12.00 -5.03 14.40
N PRO A 156 13.23 -4.73 14.83
CA PRO A 156 13.47 -3.76 15.91
C PRO A 156 13.04 -2.34 15.50
N GLU A 157 13.26 -2.00 14.26
CA GLU A 157 12.86 -0.74 13.61
C GLU A 157 11.82 -0.99 12.52
N LEU A 158 11.13 0.06 12.08
CA LEU A 158 10.13 -0.05 11.01
C LEU A 158 10.76 -0.31 9.64
N VAL A 159 11.94 0.23 9.39
CA VAL A 159 12.61 0.20 8.09
C VAL A 159 14.07 -0.20 8.23
N SER A 160 14.49 -1.20 7.45
CA SER A 160 15.91 -1.52 7.22
C SER A 160 16.28 -1.16 5.78
N VAL A 161 17.47 -0.59 5.57
CA VAL A 161 17.98 -0.21 4.25
C VAL A 161 19.20 -1.01 3.89
N TYR A 162 19.20 -1.56 2.70
CA TYR A 162 20.27 -2.37 2.11
C TYR A 162 20.92 -1.65 0.95
N ASP A 163 22.26 -1.72 0.89
CA ASP A 163 23.02 -1.18 -0.24
C ASP A 163 22.88 -2.06 -1.50
N LYS A 164 23.40 -1.57 -2.62
CA LYS A 164 23.43 -2.33 -3.89
C LYS A 164 24.17 -3.70 -3.79
N ASN A 165 24.94 -3.95 -2.73
CA ASN A 165 25.62 -5.21 -2.49
C ASN A 165 24.80 -6.16 -1.59
N GLY A 166 23.64 -5.69 -1.08
CA GLY A 166 22.77 -6.44 -0.19
C GLY A 166 23.24 -6.42 1.26
N ARG A 167 24.09 -5.46 1.65
CA ARG A 167 24.48 -5.26 3.05
C ARG A 167 23.53 -4.25 3.67
N GLU A 168 23.04 -4.55 4.86
CA GLU A 168 22.29 -3.60 5.66
C GLU A 168 23.22 -2.43 6.05
N VAL A 169 22.78 -1.21 5.78
CA VAL A 169 23.56 0.01 5.98
C VAL A 169 22.96 0.94 7.02
N ARG A 170 21.65 0.83 7.27
CA ARG A 170 20.95 1.57 8.33
C ARG A 170 19.58 0.96 8.63
N GLU A 171 19.11 1.20 9.85
CA GLU A 171 17.75 0.93 10.31
C GLU A 171 17.21 2.20 10.98
N PHE A 172 15.91 2.42 10.92
CA PHE A 172 15.26 3.57 11.55
C PHE A 172 13.74 3.38 11.65
N GLY A 173 13.14 4.25 12.44
CA GLY A 173 11.70 4.31 12.68
C GLY A 173 11.27 3.44 13.84
N ASP A 174 11.22 4.04 15.04
CA ASP A 174 10.74 3.35 16.24
C ASP A 174 9.29 2.85 16.05
N PRO A 175 9.00 1.56 16.30
CA PRO A 175 7.64 1.05 16.33
C PRO A 175 6.81 1.68 17.45
N ASP A 176 5.56 2.01 17.19
CA ASP A 176 4.65 2.55 18.19
C ASP A 176 4.08 1.46 19.11
N THR A 177 3.87 1.82 20.38
CA THR A 177 3.23 0.96 21.36
C THR A 177 1.76 1.33 21.54
N LEU A 178 0.88 0.58 20.87
CA LEU A 178 -0.58 0.79 20.89
C LEU A 178 -1.31 -0.20 21.80
N SER A 179 -0.62 -1.22 22.31
CA SER A 179 -1.15 -2.31 23.11
C SER A 179 -0.12 -2.80 24.13
N ASP A 180 -0.59 -3.37 25.24
CA ASP A 180 0.27 -4.07 26.21
C ASP A 180 0.80 -5.41 25.67
N ARG A 181 0.19 -5.93 24.59
CA ARG A 181 0.61 -7.17 23.94
C ARG A 181 1.60 -6.90 22.81
N GLN A 182 2.80 -7.45 22.95
CA GLN A 182 3.86 -7.26 21.95
C GLN A 182 3.52 -7.83 20.57
N ASP A 183 2.79 -8.95 20.48
CA ASP A 183 2.37 -9.52 19.20
C ASP A 183 1.31 -8.66 18.49
N LEU A 184 0.43 -7.97 19.25
CA LEU A 184 -0.47 -6.97 18.67
C LEU A 184 0.30 -5.76 18.14
N ASN A 185 1.28 -5.25 18.91
CA ASN A 185 2.10 -4.12 18.45
C ASN A 185 2.86 -4.46 17.16
N ARG A 186 3.46 -5.66 17.06
CA ARG A 186 4.11 -6.11 15.81
C ARG A 186 3.15 -6.08 14.63
N PHE A 187 1.90 -6.51 14.83
CA PHE A 187 0.90 -6.52 13.78
C PHE A 187 0.43 -5.10 13.43
N LEU A 188 0.15 -4.28 14.43
CA LEU A 188 -0.32 -2.90 14.25
C LEU A 188 0.71 -2.02 13.53
N ASN A 189 2.00 -2.30 13.73
CA ASN A 189 3.09 -1.60 13.06
C ASN A 189 3.42 -2.12 11.65
N ILE A 190 2.61 -2.99 11.06
CA ILE A 190 2.75 -3.35 9.65
C ILE A 190 2.42 -2.13 8.80
N GLY A 191 3.24 -1.87 7.78
CA GLY A 191 3.03 -0.75 6.87
C GLY A 191 3.62 -0.95 5.49
N GLU A 192 3.10 -0.16 4.55
CA GLU A 192 3.51 -0.06 3.16
C GLU A 192 4.53 1.07 2.99
N LEU A 193 5.53 0.86 2.12
CA LEU A 193 6.53 1.86 1.75
C LEU A 193 6.25 2.46 0.37
N ALA A 194 6.50 3.75 0.27
CA ALA A 194 6.69 4.44 -1.00
C ALA A 194 7.89 5.38 -0.92
N SER A 195 8.46 5.76 -2.07
CA SER A 195 9.54 6.74 -2.17
C SER A 195 9.24 7.79 -3.22
N ASP A 196 9.78 9.00 -3.02
CA ASP A 196 9.80 10.05 -4.04
C ASP A 196 11.11 10.04 -4.84
N ALA A 197 11.23 10.95 -5.82
CA ALA A 197 12.41 11.07 -6.66
C ALA A 197 13.66 11.58 -5.92
N LEU A 198 13.49 12.17 -4.74
CA LEU A 198 14.59 12.68 -3.90
C LEU A 198 15.07 11.63 -2.88
N GLY A 199 14.38 10.50 -2.80
CA GLY A 199 14.66 9.41 -1.86
C GLY A 199 14.06 9.62 -0.47
N HIS A 200 13.08 10.53 -0.31
CA HIS A 200 12.28 10.54 0.89
C HIS A 200 11.44 9.26 0.92
N LEU A 201 11.26 8.72 2.12
CA LEU A 201 10.45 7.55 2.36
C LEU A 201 9.16 7.93 3.08
N TYR A 202 8.09 7.23 2.70
CA TYR A 202 6.76 7.37 3.25
C TYR A 202 6.32 6.00 3.76
N TYR A 203 6.12 5.89 5.08
CA TYR A 203 5.67 4.68 5.75
C TYR A 203 4.20 4.81 6.13
N ALA A 204 3.33 4.09 5.45
CA ALA A 204 1.90 4.09 5.74
C ALA A 204 1.53 2.95 6.67
N PHE A 205 1.08 3.26 7.89
CA PHE A 205 0.61 2.26 8.85
C PHE A 205 -0.75 1.71 8.42
N GLU A 206 -0.82 0.42 8.10
CA GLU A 206 -2.06 -0.18 7.59
C GLU A 206 -3.17 -0.33 8.64
N TYR A 207 -2.80 -0.50 9.91
CA TYR A 207 -3.71 -0.90 10.99
C TYR A 207 -3.86 0.11 12.11
N PHE A 208 -3.30 1.30 11.98
CA PHE A 208 -3.47 2.34 12.99
C PHE A 208 -4.92 2.81 13.07
N PRO A 209 -5.41 3.17 14.27
CA PRO A 209 -6.75 3.74 14.44
C PRO A 209 -6.97 4.97 13.57
N GLU A 210 -6.00 5.87 13.49
CA GLU A 210 -5.97 6.97 12.55
C GLU A 210 -5.04 6.63 11.39
N PRO A 211 -5.48 6.76 10.12
CA PRO A 211 -4.61 6.66 8.97
C PRO A 211 -3.41 7.58 9.11
N THR A 212 -2.24 7.00 9.14
CA THR A 212 -0.98 7.72 9.41
C THR A 212 0.05 7.34 8.38
N VAL A 213 0.69 8.34 7.79
CA VAL A 213 1.89 8.19 6.98
C VAL A 213 3.02 8.96 7.64
N ARG A 214 4.05 8.24 8.05
CA ARG A 214 5.28 8.80 8.60
C ARG A 214 6.26 9.07 7.47
N GLN A 215 6.81 10.27 7.46
CA GLN A 215 7.80 10.67 6.46
C GLN A 215 9.21 10.55 7.04
N TYR A 216 10.15 10.12 6.20
CA TYR A 216 11.57 10.12 6.51
C TYR A 216 12.34 10.77 5.36
N ASP A 217 13.41 11.47 5.68
CA ASP A 217 14.33 11.89 4.66
C ASP A 217 15.18 10.70 4.15
N ARG A 218 15.99 10.93 3.11
CA ARG A 218 16.85 9.90 2.51
C ARG A 218 17.86 9.27 3.49
N PHE A 219 18.08 9.89 4.66
CA PHE A 219 19.01 9.40 5.68
C PHE A 219 18.29 8.63 6.81
N GLY A 220 16.96 8.67 6.83
CA GLY A 220 16.12 8.03 7.84
C GLY A 220 15.72 8.96 9.00
N TYR A 221 15.98 10.27 8.90
CA TYR A 221 15.47 11.21 9.89
C TYR A 221 13.98 11.44 9.69
N ALA A 222 13.23 11.31 10.79
CA ALA A 222 11.79 11.51 10.78
C ALA A 222 11.42 12.96 10.46
N GLY A 223 10.51 13.11 9.50
CA GLY A 223 9.83 14.36 9.19
C GLY A 223 8.51 14.49 9.94
N GLN A 224 7.55 15.21 9.34
CA GLN A 224 6.22 15.38 9.88
C GLN A 224 5.34 14.17 9.52
N ASP A 225 4.61 13.63 10.51
CA ASP A 225 3.58 12.63 10.25
C ASP A 225 2.35 13.27 9.61
N ILE A 226 1.84 12.66 8.54
CA ILE A 226 0.55 12.99 7.92
C ILE A 226 -0.50 12.11 8.58
N VAL A 227 -1.41 12.70 9.38
CA VAL A 227 -2.42 11.97 10.15
C VAL A 227 -3.82 12.47 9.77
N TYR A 228 -4.67 11.55 9.34
CA TYR A 228 -6.08 11.87 9.10
C TYR A 228 -6.91 11.64 10.37
N ARG A 229 -7.20 12.72 11.09
CA ARG A 229 -7.87 12.70 12.42
C ARG A 229 -9.39 12.79 12.33
N GLU A 230 -9.95 13.10 11.19
CA GLU A 230 -11.41 13.25 11.03
C GLU A 230 -12.17 11.93 11.24
N LEU A 231 -11.51 10.77 11.18
CA LEU A 231 -12.08 9.47 11.54
C LEU A 231 -12.54 9.39 12.99
N ASP A 232 -11.95 10.15 13.89
CA ASP A 232 -12.40 10.22 15.28
C ASP A 232 -13.83 10.78 15.38
N ALA A 233 -14.14 11.81 14.58
CA ALA A 233 -15.47 12.39 14.50
C ALA A 233 -16.50 11.40 13.91
N LEU A 234 -16.07 10.45 13.07
CA LEU A 234 -16.91 9.41 12.48
C LEU A 234 -17.06 8.15 13.38
N GLY A 235 -16.28 8.06 14.45
CA GLY A 235 -16.27 6.91 15.35
C GLY A 235 -15.53 5.68 14.81
N GLU A 236 -14.94 5.74 13.63
CA GLU A 236 -14.21 4.63 13.00
C GLU A 236 -12.90 4.34 13.73
N ALA A 237 -12.11 5.36 14.06
CA ALA A 237 -10.91 5.22 14.87
C ALA A 237 -11.21 4.62 16.25
N GLN A 238 -12.33 5.01 16.87
CA GLN A 238 -12.78 4.42 18.13
C GLN A 238 -13.18 2.94 17.97
N ALA A 239 -13.71 2.53 16.82
CA ALA A 239 -14.02 1.14 16.56
C ALA A 239 -12.74 0.28 16.49
N VAL A 240 -11.68 0.79 15.86
CA VAL A 240 -10.36 0.14 15.83
C VAL A 240 -9.77 0.05 17.23
N ARG A 241 -9.78 1.13 18.02
CA ARG A 241 -9.29 1.11 19.41
C ARG A 241 -10.05 0.12 20.29
N ARG A 242 -11.39 0.02 20.13
CA ARG A 242 -12.19 -1.01 20.82
C ARG A 242 -11.82 -2.43 20.41
N GLU A 243 -11.50 -2.65 19.13
CA GLU A 243 -11.06 -3.98 18.68
C GLU A 243 -9.67 -4.33 19.24
N ILE A 244 -8.74 -3.36 19.33
CA ILE A 244 -7.44 -3.53 20.00
C ILE A 244 -7.67 -3.97 21.46
N ALA A 245 -8.42 -3.22 22.24
CA ALA A 245 -8.73 -3.53 23.64
C ALA A 245 -9.39 -4.90 23.82
N LYS A 246 -10.28 -5.28 22.90
CA LYS A 246 -10.93 -6.59 22.89
C LYS A 246 -9.93 -7.71 22.59
N GLN A 247 -8.99 -7.52 21.67
CA GLN A 247 -7.97 -8.52 21.36
C GLN A 247 -6.90 -8.62 22.44
N GLU A 248 -6.62 -7.57 23.20
CA GLU A 248 -5.75 -7.61 24.38
C GLU A 248 -6.19 -8.64 25.41
N SER A 249 -7.50 -8.77 25.61
CA SER A 249 -8.07 -9.76 26.55
C SER A 249 -8.06 -11.19 26.02
N ARG A 250 -7.77 -11.40 24.73
CA ARG A 250 -7.77 -12.70 24.08
C ARG A 250 -6.34 -13.24 23.95
N LYS A 251 -6.23 -14.57 23.80
CA LYS A 251 -4.94 -15.23 23.51
C LYS A 251 -4.82 -15.63 22.04
N ASP A 252 -5.77 -15.21 21.22
CA ASP A 252 -5.80 -15.54 19.79
C ASP A 252 -4.74 -14.72 19.02
N ALA A 253 -4.37 -15.21 17.84
CA ALA A 253 -3.54 -14.44 16.91
C ALA A 253 -4.23 -13.13 16.51
N PRO A 254 -3.45 -12.04 16.29
CA PRO A 254 -4.01 -10.75 15.87
C PRO A 254 -4.86 -10.85 14.60
N ARG A 255 -6.01 -10.18 14.61
CA ARG A 255 -6.94 -10.11 13.46
C ARG A 255 -7.54 -8.72 13.38
N PHE A 256 -6.94 -7.88 12.55
CA PHE A 256 -7.43 -6.53 12.31
C PHE A 256 -7.83 -6.35 10.84
N LYS A 257 -8.81 -5.49 10.60
CA LYS A 257 -9.10 -4.98 9.26
C LYS A 257 -8.13 -3.83 8.98
N ARG A 258 -7.60 -3.75 7.76
CA ARG A 258 -6.79 -2.60 7.33
C ARG A 258 -7.63 -1.33 7.41
N VAL A 259 -7.05 -0.28 7.94
CA VAL A 259 -7.61 1.08 7.99
C VAL A 259 -7.13 1.85 6.76
N LEU A 260 -5.80 1.93 6.58
CA LEU A 260 -5.20 2.45 5.35
C LEU A 260 -4.98 1.27 4.39
N THR A 261 -5.59 1.32 3.21
CA THR A 261 -5.63 0.19 2.27
C THR A 261 -4.68 0.36 1.10
N ALA A 262 -4.30 1.60 0.75
CA ALA A 262 -3.28 1.87 -0.26
C ALA A 262 -2.60 3.22 -0.02
N LEU A 263 -1.32 3.29 -0.38
CA LEU A 263 -0.50 4.49 -0.39
C LEU A 263 -0.08 4.82 -1.82
N GLY A 264 -0.21 6.08 -2.21
CA GLY A 264 0.38 6.62 -3.43
C GLY A 264 1.15 7.89 -3.13
N VAL A 265 2.36 8.00 -3.67
CA VAL A 265 3.17 9.22 -3.58
C VAL A 265 3.48 9.71 -4.99
N GLU A 266 3.18 10.97 -5.27
CA GLU A 266 3.59 11.59 -6.53
C GLU A 266 5.09 11.84 -6.48
N ARG A 267 5.83 11.16 -7.35
CA ARG A 267 7.31 11.12 -7.26
C ARG A 267 7.99 12.47 -7.42
N GLY A 268 7.40 13.41 -8.16
CA GLY A 268 7.99 14.72 -8.45
C GLY A 268 7.71 15.75 -7.36
N THR A 269 6.52 15.74 -6.78
CA THR A 269 6.07 16.75 -5.80
C THR A 269 6.13 16.29 -4.35
N GLY A 270 6.10 14.97 -4.11
CA GLY A 270 6.00 14.39 -2.77
C GLY A 270 4.57 14.49 -2.18
N GLU A 271 3.56 14.78 -3.01
CA GLU A 271 2.16 14.74 -2.58
C GLU A 271 1.74 13.33 -2.24
N VAL A 272 0.97 13.20 -1.16
CA VAL A 272 0.56 11.91 -0.59
C VAL A 272 -0.92 11.66 -0.81
N TRP A 273 -1.22 10.47 -1.27
CA TRP A 273 -2.57 9.98 -1.49
C TRP A 273 -2.78 8.71 -0.65
N MET A 274 -3.79 8.73 0.21
CA MET A 274 -4.12 7.61 1.09
C MET A 274 -5.50 7.07 0.75
N ALA A 275 -5.63 5.76 0.58
CA ALA A 275 -6.93 5.13 0.44
C ALA A 275 -7.38 4.48 1.76
N MET A 276 -8.66 4.64 2.07
CA MET A 276 -9.37 3.99 3.17
C MET A 276 -10.60 3.29 2.58
N GLY A 277 -10.42 2.09 2.06
CA GLY A 277 -11.47 1.40 1.32
C GLY A 277 -11.90 2.17 0.07
N ASP A 278 -13.11 2.71 0.03
CA ASP A 278 -13.66 3.46 -1.10
C ASP A 278 -13.42 4.97 -1.07
N THR A 279 -12.73 5.44 -0.05
CA THR A 279 -12.41 6.87 0.14
C THR A 279 -10.93 7.11 -0.15
N LEU A 280 -10.65 8.07 -1.00
CA LEU A 280 -9.29 8.49 -1.36
C LEU A 280 -9.04 9.91 -0.84
N LEU A 281 -8.01 10.08 -0.04
CA LEU A 281 -7.58 11.34 0.53
C LEU A 281 -6.34 11.86 -0.20
N HIS A 282 -6.31 13.14 -0.49
CA HIS A 282 -5.19 13.84 -1.09
C HIS A 282 -4.59 14.85 -0.11
N PHE A 283 -3.27 14.78 0.09
CA PHE A 283 -2.50 15.68 0.94
C PHE A 283 -1.36 16.30 0.13
N ASP A 284 -1.03 17.56 0.45
CA ASP A 284 0.23 18.12 -0.03
C ASP A 284 1.43 17.53 0.72
N LYS A 285 2.63 17.87 0.29
CA LYS A 285 3.87 17.37 0.89
C LYS A 285 4.08 17.84 2.34
N GLU A 286 3.41 18.93 2.76
CA GLU A 286 3.38 19.45 4.11
C GLU A 286 2.33 18.75 5.00
N GLY A 287 1.55 17.80 4.45
CA GLY A 287 0.53 17.05 5.18
C GLY A 287 -0.80 17.77 5.34
N ASN A 288 -1.06 18.85 4.60
CA ASN A 288 -2.38 19.49 4.61
C ASN A 288 -3.31 18.74 3.66
N ARG A 289 -4.51 18.38 4.14
CA ARG A 289 -5.53 17.75 3.30
C ARG A 289 -6.00 18.74 2.24
N ARG A 290 -5.94 18.30 0.99
CA ARG A 290 -6.38 19.06 -0.20
C ARG A 290 -7.80 18.67 -0.59
N ALA A 291 -8.09 17.36 -0.63
CA ALA A 291 -9.40 16.88 -1.03
C ALA A 291 -9.66 15.44 -0.56
N THR A 292 -10.94 15.07 -0.62
CA THR A 292 -11.47 13.72 -0.37
C THR A 292 -12.32 13.29 -1.54
N TYR A 293 -12.06 12.11 -2.09
CA TYR A 293 -12.72 11.57 -3.27
C TYR A 293 -13.38 10.23 -2.99
N LEU A 294 -14.48 9.95 -3.70
CA LEU A 294 -15.05 8.61 -3.83
C LEU A 294 -14.73 8.08 -5.22
N LEU A 295 -14.39 6.80 -5.30
CA LEU A 295 -13.97 6.16 -6.55
C LEU A 295 -15.06 5.26 -7.10
N TYR A 296 -15.29 5.34 -8.43
CA TYR A 296 -16.28 4.52 -9.13
C TYR A 296 -15.68 3.88 -10.39
N THR A 297 -16.11 2.67 -10.71
CA THR A 297 -15.80 2.03 -11.99
C THR A 297 -16.51 2.76 -13.13
N PRO A 298 -16.18 2.48 -14.41
CA PRO A 298 -16.92 3.04 -15.53
C PRO A 298 -18.42 2.70 -15.51
N GLU A 299 -18.80 1.58 -14.90
CA GLU A 299 -20.18 1.10 -14.77
C GLU A 299 -20.90 1.65 -13.51
N GLY A 300 -20.22 2.48 -12.70
CA GLY A 300 -20.78 3.15 -11.53
C GLY A 300 -20.73 2.33 -10.23
N ALA A 301 -19.99 1.22 -10.17
CA ALA A 301 -19.73 0.51 -8.90
C ALA A 301 -18.66 1.24 -8.08
N ARG A 302 -18.77 1.24 -6.75
CA ARG A 302 -17.73 1.76 -5.84
C ARG A 302 -16.45 0.96 -5.99
N VAL A 303 -15.31 1.65 -6.03
CA VAL A 303 -13.98 1.02 -6.03
C VAL A 303 -13.37 1.16 -4.64
N MET A 304 -13.07 0.04 -4.02
CA MET A 304 -12.24 -0.02 -2.80
C MET A 304 -10.79 -0.21 -3.24
N ALA A 305 -9.95 0.79 -2.98
CA ALA A 305 -8.56 0.78 -3.43
C ALA A 305 -7.68 -0.07 -2.50
N ASP A 306 -6.93 -1.01 -3.07
CA ASP A 306 -5.94 -1.85 -2.40
C ASP A 306 -4.51 -1.54 -2.85
N THR A 307 -4.34 -0.83 -3.97
CA THR A 307 -3.06 -0.35 -4.49
C THR A 307 -3.27 0.90 -5.34
N LEU A 308 -2.30 1.81 -5.31
CA LEU A 308 -2.44 3.13 -5.92
C LEU A 308 -1.13 3.60 -6.55
N VAL A 309 -1.20 4.03 -7.82
CA VAL A 309 -0.13 4.76 -8.50
C VAL A 309 -0.61 6.17 -8.78
N VAL A 310 0.18 7.16 -8.39
CA VAL A 310 -0.09 8.59 -8.63
C VAL A 310 0.88 9.12 -9.67
N GLU A 311 0.32 9.63 -10.77
CA GLU A 311 1.06 10.33 -11.81
C GLU A 311 0.61 11.78 -11.92
N LYS A 312 1.31 12.55 -12.74
CA LYS A 312 1.02 13.97 -12.92
C LYS A 312 -0.42 14.24 -13.40
N ASP A 313 -0.94 13.39 -14.27
CA ASP A 313 -2.22 13.58 -14.98
C ASP A 313 -3.25 12.48 -14.70
N LYS A 314 -2.86 11.41 -14.04
CA LYS A 314 -3.75 10.28 -13.77
C LYS A 314 -3.44 9.51 -12.49
N LEU A 315 -4.43 8.73 -12.06
CA LEU A 315 -4.30 7.76 -11.00
C LEU A 315 -4.56 6.36 -11.60
N ILE A 316 -3.80 5.37 -11.16
CA ILE A 316 -4.07 3.96 -11.46
C ILE A 316 -4.39 3.31 -10.12
N VAL A 317 -5.59 2.75 -10.01
CA VAL A 317 -6.11 2.16 -8.78
C VAL A 317 -6.42 0.70 -9.03
N GLY A 318 -5.84 -0.18 -8.23
CA GLY A 318 -6.24 -1.58 -8.18
C GLY A 318 -7.06 -1.86 -6.94
N GLY A 319 -8.08 -2.72 -7.05
CA GLY A 319 -8.93 -3.02 -5.90
C GLY A 319 -10.21 -3.81 -6.23
N ASP A 320 -11.20 -3.67 -5.36
CA ASP A 320 -12.51 -4.32 -5.49
C ASP A 320 -13.58 -3.31 -5.99
N PRO A 321 -14.37 -3.62 -7.03
CA PRO A 321 -14.39 -4.85 -7.82
C PRO A 321 -13.04 -5.18 -8.44
N ILE A 322 -12.68 -6.46 -8.44
CA ILE A 322 -11.35 -6.91 -8.85
C ILE A 322 -11.00 -6.36 -10.23
N GLY A 323 -10.00 -5.47 -10.26
CA GLY A 323 -9.57 -4.82 -11.48
C GLY A 323 -8.53 -3.74 -11.22
N ILE A 324 -7.95 -3.26 -12.30
CA ILE A 324 -7.05 -2.11 -12.31
C ILE A 324 -7.75 -1.03 -13.13
N TYR A 325 -7.92 0.15 -12.57
CA TYR A 325 -8.72 1.23 -13.14
C TYR A 325 -7.87 2.48 -13.33
N GLU A 326 -8.02 3.14 -14.48
CA GLU A 326 -7.38 4.41 -14.77
C GLU A 326 -8.37 5.56 -14.57
N PHE A 327 -7.99 6.52 -13.73
CA PHE A 327 -8.73 7.74 -13.47
C PHE A 327 -7.97 8.96 -13.99
N GLU A 328 -8.66 10.01 -14.33
CA GLU A 328 -8.06 11.32 -14.47
C GLU A 328 -7.69 11.87 -13.09
N ARG A 329 -6.46 12.36 -12.91
CA ARG A 329 -6.10 13.03 -11.67
C ARG A 329 -6.81 14.37 -11.63
N PRO A 330 -7.53 14.68 -10.52
CA PRO A 330 -8.13 16.00 -10.36
C PRO A 330 -7.05 17.08 -10.40
N SER A 331 -7.34 18.16 -11.13
CA SER A 331 -6.49 19.36 -11.08
C SER A 331 -6.70 20.09 -9.76
N ASP A 332 -5.63 20.52 -9.13
CA ASP A 332 -5.70 21.42 -7.97
C ASP A 332 -6.45 22.68 -8.38
N LYS A 333 -7.54 22.98 -7.66
CA LYS A 333 -8.32 24.21 -7.84
C LYS A 333 -7.76 25.32 -6.98
#